data_b9ea2b7d73eb528f84845c350db93daf
#
_entry.id   b9ea2b7d73eb528f84845c350db93daf
#
_cell.length_a   1.000
_cell.length_b   1.000
_cell.length_c   1.000
_cell.angle_alpha   90.00
_cell.angle_beta   90.00
_cell.angle_gamma   90.00
#
_symmetry.space_group_name_H-M   'P 1'
#
loop_
_entity.id
_entity.type
_entity.pdbx_description
1 polymer ?
#
loop_
_entity_poly.entity_id
_entity_poly.type
_entity_poly.pdbx_seq_one_letter_code
_entity_poly.pdbx_strand_id
1 'polypeptide(L)'
;GKLLKNDVPYSIVKSIVEIGREQLMKPVTLLTDVENVLSRLKAEGKYRLVLATKGDLLDQESKIERSGLAKYFDRTIVMSDKREEDYRVMMRNLNCKPEKLIMVGNSFKSDILPVVNLGGYGIYIPYHTTWAHEVVDLVEHERIVEIERMGEIDKGIMKLKIEN
;
A
#
# COMPACT_ATOMS: atom_id res chain seq x y z
N GLY A 1 -0.51 23.93 13.39
CA GLY A 1 -0.86 23.36 14.65
C GLY A 1 0.05 22.23 15.04
N LYS A 2 0.44 22.21 16.26
CA LYS A 2 1.22 21.10 16.77
C LYS A 2 0.35 19.85 16.75
N LEU A 3 0.73 18.90 15.94
CA LEU A 3 0.15 17.58 16.05
C LEU A 3 0.59 17.02 17.40
N LEU A 4 -0.36 16.76 18.24
CA LEU A 4 -0.10 16.02 19.45
C LEU A 4 0.44 14.65 19.06
N LYS A 5 1.28 14.06 19.89
CA LYS A 5 1.86 12.74 19.58
C LYS A 5 0.81 11.67 19.27
N ASN A 6 -0.40 11.88 19.79
CA ASN A 6 -1.51 10.94 19.58
C ASN A 6 -2.26 11.16 18.29
N ASP A 7 -1.97 12.26 17.56
CA ASP A 7 -2.67 12.65 16.36
C ASP A 7 -1.88 12.32 15.08
N VAL A 8 -0.86 11.47 15.21
CA VAL A 8 -0.11 11.03 14.03
C VAL A 8 -1.05 10.21 13.16
N PRO A 9 -1.31 10.65 11.93
CA PRO A 9 -2.21 9.91 11.05
C PRO A 9 -1.63 8.54 10.69
N TYR A 10 -2.52 7.61 10.40
CA TYR A 10 -2.09 6.33 9.88
C TYR A 10 -1.34 6.53 8.57
N SER A 11 -0.38 5.68 8.32
CA SER A 11 0.33 5.65 7.04
C SER A 11 -0.27 4.55 6.18
N ILE A 12 -0.68 4.92 4.98
CA ILE A 12 -1.07 3.94 3.97
C ILE A 12 0.12 3.73 3.07
N VAL A 13 0.61 2.51 3.04
CA VAL A 13 1.72 2.13 2.18
C VAL A 13 1.17 1.34 1.01
N LYS A 14 1.23 1.93 -0.16
CA LYS A 14 0.84 1.25 -1.39
C LYS A 14 2.05 0.52 -1.95
N SER A 15 1.95 -0.79 -2.04
CA SER A 15 2.96 -1.56 -2.74
C SER A 15 2.71 -1.51 -4.23
N ILE A 16 3.69 -1.11 -4.97
CA ILE A 16 3.61 -1.13 -6.41
C ILE A 16 4.68 -2.10 -6.90
N VAL A 17 4.24 -3.33 -7.15
CA VAL A 17 5.07 -4.34 -7.76
C VAL A 17 4.93 -4.17 -9.25
N GLU A 18 5.57 -3.68 -10.06
CA GLU A 18 5.46 -3.64 -11.52
C GLU A 18 4.49 -2.61 -12.09
N ILE A 19 4.33 -1.48 -11.39
CA ILE A 19 3.52 -0.38 -11.96
C ILE A 19 3.92 -0.06 -13.40
N GLY A 20 5.23 -0.08 -13.70
CA GLY A 20 5.68 0.31 -15.01
C GLY A 20 5.26 -0.63 -16.13
N ARG A 21 5.13 -1.90 -15.84
CA ARG A 21 4.88 -2.91 -16.86
C ARG A 21 3.41 -3.24 -16.99
N GLU A 22 2.75 -3.53 -15.90
CA GLU A 22 1.35 -3.96 -15.93
C GLU A 22 0.38 -2.80 -15.98
N GLN A 23 0.70 -1.71 -15.32
CA GLN A 23 -0.19 -0.55 -15.30
C GLN A 23 -0.22 0.15 -16.66
N LEU A 24 0.87 0.13 -17.41
CA LEU A 24 0.87 0.68 -18.77
C LEU A 24 0.05 -0.17 -19.74
N MET A 25 -0.16 -1.44 -19.42
CA MET A 25 -0.94 -2.36 -20.24
C MET A 25 -2.38 -2.49 -19.77
N LYS A 26 -2.72 -1.88 -18.65
CA LYS A 26 -4.09 -1.92 -18.13
C LYS A 26 -4.95 -0.82 -18.73
N PRO A 27 -6.26 -1.03 -18.78
CA PRO A 27 -7.16 0.01 -19.25
C PRO A 27 -6.97 1.32 -18.49
N VAL A 28 -7.08 2.42 -19.19
CA VAL A 28 -6.99 3.77 -18.63
C VAL A 28 -7.90 3.96 -17.42
N THR A 29 -9.03 3.29 -17.41
CA THR A 29 -10.01 3.35 -16.32
C THR A 29 -9.45 2.89 -14.98
N LEU A 30 -8.57 1.88 -14.96
CA LEU A 30 -7.97 1.40 -13.71
C LEU A 30 -6.96 2.39 -13.14
N LEU A 31 -6.18 3.04 -14.01
CA LEU A 31 -5.25 4.08 -13.58
C LEU A 31 -6.01 5.28 -13.02
N THR A 32 -7.12 5.64 -13.66
CA THR A 32 -7.99 6.73 -13.20
C THR A 32 -8.56 6.42 -11.82
N ASP A 33 -8.98 5.19 -11.59
CA ASP A 33 -9.50 4.76 -10.29
C ASP A 33 -8.44 4.92 -9.19
N VAL A 34 -7.23 4.47 -9.45
CA VAL A 34 -6.11 4.62 -8.51
C VAL A 34 -5.81 6.09 -8.24
N GLU A 35 -5.74 6.88 -9.30
CA GLU A 35 -5.46 8.31 -9.16
C GLU A 35 -6.53 9.02 -8.35
N ASN A 36 -7.79 8.75 -8.61
CA ASN A 36 -8.90 9.35 -7.88
C ASN A 36 -8.84 9.03 -6.40
N VAL A 37 -8.54 7.79 -6.05
CA VAL A 37 -8.40 7.37 -4.66
C VAL A 37 -7.24 8.08 -3.99
N LEU A 38 -6.07 8.09 -4.62
CA LEU A 38 -4.89 8.75 -4.05
C LEU A 38 -5.11 10.24 -3.86
N SER A 39 -5.71 10.89 -4.85
CA SER A 39 -6.04 12.31 -4.79
C SER A 39 -6.95 12.61 -3.61
N ARG A 40 -7.98 11.81 -3.44
CA ARG A 40 -8.94 11.97 -2.36
C ARG A 40 -8.31 11.74 -0.99
N LEU A 41 -7.53 10.68 -0.85
CA LEU A 41 -6.85 10.40 0.41
C LEU A 41 -5.87 11.50 0.79
N LYS A 42 -5.16 12.04 -0.21
CA LYS A 42 -4.25 13.15 0.03
C LYS A 42 -5.00 14.40 0.48
N ALA A 43 -6.13 14.69 -0.16
CA ALA A 43 -6.94 15.86 0.18
C ALA A 43 -7.55 15.75 1.58
N GLU A 44 -7.91 14.56 2.02
CA GLU A 44 -8.45 14.34 3.36
C GLU A 44 -7.43 14.61 4.46
N GLY A 45 -6.16 14.38 4.18
CA GLY A 45 -5.09 14.66 5.13
C GLY A 45 -5.03 13.74 6.35
N LYS A 46 -5.77 12.64 6.32
CA LYS A 46 -5.80 11.69 7.44
C LYS A 46 -4.62 10.71 7.41
N TYR A 47 -4.01 10.56 6.27
CA TYR A 47 -3.00 9.53 6.04
C TYR A 47 -1.78 10.12 5.40
N ARG A 48 -0.64 9.59 5.79
CA ARG A 48 0.60 9.80 5.07
C ARG A 48 0.68 8.71 4.01
N LEU A 49 0.78 9.10 2.75
CA LEU A 49 0.79 8.16 1.64
C LEU A 49 2.24 7.83 1.27
N VAL A 50 2.58 6.57 1.30
CA VAL A 50 3.92 6.09 1.03
C VAL A 50 3.87 5.03 -0.06
N LEU A 51 4.78 5.14 -0.99
CA LEU A 51 4.93 4.14 -2.03
C LEU A 51 6.10 3.23 -1.68
N ALA A 52 5.82 1.94 -1.55
CA ALA A 52 6.84 0.92 -1.32
C ALA A 52 7.05 0.11 -2.57
N THR A 53 8.28 0.01 -3.01
CA THR A 53 8.62 -0.70 -4.23
C THR A 53 9.91 -1.49 -4.06
N LYS A 54 10.07 -2.52 -4.86
CA LYS A 54 11.27 -3.36 -4.87
C LYS A 54 12.04 -3.08 -6.15
N GLY A 55 13.35 -3.01 -6.04
CA GLY A 55 14.21 -2.90 -7.22
C GLY A 55 15.15 -1.72 -7.17
N ASP A 56 15.54 -1.26 -8.34
CA ASP A 56 16.46 -0.14 -8.49
C ASP A 56 15.74 1.19 -8.29
N LEU A 57 16.31 2.05 -7.45
CA LEU A 57 15.69 3.34 -7.11
C LEU A 57 15.43 4.21 -8.33
N LEU A 58 16.42 4.36 -9.20
CA LEU A 58 16.28 5.23 -10.37
C LEU A 58 15.24 4.71 -11.35
N ASP A 59 15.22 3.41 -11.55
CA ASP A 59 14.25 2.76 -12.43
C ASP A 59 12.83 2.94 -11.89
N GLN A 60 12.64 2.72 -10.60
CA GLN A 60 11.34 2.85 -9.97
C GLN A 60 10.86 4.30 -9.94
N GLU A 61 11.73 5.24 -9.64
CA GLU A 61 11.38 6.66 -9.67
C GLU A 61 10.93 7.09 -11.07
N SER A 62 11.63 6.65 -12.10
CA SER A 62 11.27 6.93 -13.48
C SER A 62 9.89 6.37 -13.84
N LYS A 63 9.60 5.15 -13.43
CA LYS A 63 8.30 4.52 -13.68
C LYS A 63 7.16 5.25 -12.99
N ILE A 64 7.39 5.66 -11.75
CA ILE A 64 6.37 6.37 -10.96
C ILE A 64 6.10 7.74 -11.58
N GLU A 65 7.14 8.43 -12.00
CA GLU A 65 7.00 9.71 -12.61
C GLU A 65 6.22 9.63 -13.92
N ARG A 66 6.50 8.62 -14.73
CA ARG A 66 5.77 8.38 -15.98
C ARG A 66 4.32 8.01 -15.74
N SER A 67 3.99 7.40 -14.60
CA SER A 67 2.62 7.06 -14.28
C SER A 67 1.77 8.28 -13.90
N GLY A 68 2.41 9.39 -13.56
CA GLY A 68 1.72 10.59 -13.08
C GLY A 68 1.25 10.48 -11.63
N LEU A 69 1.64 9.44 -10.90
CA LEU A 69 1.17 9.21 -9.53
C LEU A 69 2.13 9.73 -8.47
N ALA A 70 3.35 10.13 -8.85
CA ALA A 70 4.37 10.53 -7.89
C ALA A 70 3.92 11.66 -6.97
N LYS A 71 3.14 12.59 -7.48
CA LYS A 71 2.67 13.77 -6.74
C LYS A 71 1.76 13.44 -5.56
N TYR A 72 1.21 12.24 -5.53
CA TYR A 72 0.29 11.85 -4.45
C TYR A 72 1.00 11.23 -3.26
N PHE A 73 2.26 10.82 -3.42
CA PHE A 73 2.99 10.16 -2.36
C PHE A 73 3.89 11.12 -1.61
N ASP A 74 3.83 11.05 -0.30
CA ASP A 74 4.70 11.86 0.56
C ASP A 74 6.13 11.33 0.55
N ARG A 75 6.28 10.01 0.37
CA ARG A 75 7.59 9.38 0.27
C ARG A 75 7.54 8.16 -0.63
N THR A 76 8.67 7.87 -1.25
CA THR A 76 8.90 6.64 -1.99
C THR A 76 10.03 5.89 -1.31
N ILE A 77 9.79 4.64 -0.98
CA ILE A 77 10.77 3.79 -0.33
C ILE A 77 11.04 2.58 -1.21
N VAL A 78 12.30 2.37 -1.51
CA VAL A 78 12.74 1.21 -2.28
C VAL A 78 13.33 0.18 -1.33
N MET A 79 12.87 -1.04 -1.44
CA MET A 79 13.34 -2.16 -0.63
C MET A 79 14.12 -3.14 -1.50
N SER A 80 15.15 -3.75 -0.93
CA SER A 80 15.92 -4.77 -1.66
C SER A 80 15.10 -6.04 -1.84
N ASP A 81 14.31 -6.38 -0.82
CA ASP A 81 13.37 -7.49 -0.84
C ASP A 81 12.12 -7.04 -0.07
N LYS A 82 11.08 -7.85 -0.06
CA LYS A 82 9.87 -7.53 0.70
C LYS A 82 9.68 -8.53 1.83
N ARG A 83 10.71 -8.62 2.67
CA ARG A 83 10.70 -9.47 3.86
C ARG A 83 10.34 -8.66 5.09
N GLU A 84 10.05 -9.33 6.18
CA GLU A 84 9.71 -8.65 7.43
C GLU A 84 10.77 -7.64 7.85
N GLU A 85 12.04 -7.98 7.70
CA GLU A 85 13.13 -7.09 8.06
C GLU A 85 13.12 -5.80 7.25
N ASP A 86 12.81 -5.90 5.96
CA ASP A 86 12.74 -4.73 5.09
C ASP A 86 11.60 -3.80 5.53
N TYR A 87 10.49 -4.36 5.94
CA TYR A 87 9.36 -3.58 6.46
C TYR A 87 9.68 -2.96 7.82
N ARG A 88 10.45 -3.66 8.67
CA ARG A 88 10.91 -3.06 9.92
C ARG A 88 11.74 -1.82 9.68
N VAL A 89 12.68 -1.92 8.74
CA VAL A 89 13.53 -0.79 8.36
C VAL A 89 12.67 0.36 7.82
N MET A 90 11.72 0.02 6.95
CA MET A 90 10.79 1.01 6.40
C MET A 90 10.01 1.71 7.52
N MET A 91 9.44 0.97 8.44
CA MET A 91 8.69 1.53 9.56
C MET A 91 9.55 2.44 10.41
N ARG A 92 10.79 2.04 10.64
CA ARG A 92 11.75 2.84 11.39
C ARG A 92 12.05 4.15 10.67
N ASN A 93 12.28 4.08 9.37
CA ASN A 93 12.56 5.26 8.54
C ASN A 93 11.37 6.20 8.46
N LEU A 94 10.17 5.64 8.50
CA LEU A 94 8.94 6.43 8.50
C LEU A 94 8.55 6.93 9.89
N ASN A 95 9.25 6.48 10.92
CA ASN A 95 8.87 6.71 12.30
C ASN A 95 7.41 6.30 12.52
N CYS A 96 7.05 5.13 12.05
CA CYS A 96 5.70 4.60 12.04
C CYS A 96 5.65 3.29 12.82
N LYS A 97 4.81 3.22 13.81
CA LYS A 97 4.59 1.97 14.55
C LYS A 97 3.79 1.01 13.67
N PRO A 98 4.00 -0.32 13.85
CA PRO A 98 3.26 -1.28 13.04
C PRO A 98 1.75 -1.09 13.08
N GLU A 99 1.18 -0.80 14.24
CA GLU A 99 -0.27 -0.62 14.41
C GLU A 99 -0.79 0.67 13.76
N LYS A 100 0.09 1.50 13.24
CA LYS A 100 -0.28 2.71 12.49
C LYS A 100 -0.07 2.57 10.98
N LEU A 101 0.28 1.39 10.52
CA LEU A 101 0.59 1.16 9.12
C LEU A 101 -0.46 0.26 8.47
N ILE A 102 -0.96 0.71 7.32
CA ILE A 102 -1.87 -0.07 6.47
C ILE A 102 -1.14 -0.33 5.15
N MET A 103 -0.86 -1.58 4.88
CA MET A 103 -0.22 -1.99 3.64
C MET A 103 -1.27 -2.38 2.63
N VAL A 104 -1.22 -1.76 1.46
CA VAL A 104 -2.12 -2.06 0.34
C VAL A 104 -1.28 -2.70 -0.76
N GLY A 105 -1.62 -3.90 -1.15
CA GLY A 105 -0.82 -4.59 -2.15
C GLY A 105 -1.52 -5.76 -2.79
N ASN A 106 -0.90 -6.27 -3.85
CA ASN A 106 -1.45 -7.35 -4.66
C ASN A 106 -0.77 -8.70 -4.45
N SER A 107 0.25 -8.75 -3.61
CA SER A 107 0.89 -10.00 -3.24
C SER A 107 0.66 -10.27 -1.76
N PHE A 108 -0.12 -11.30 -1.48
CA PHE A 108 -0.39 -11.66 -0.10
C PHE A 108 0.90 -12.00 0.64
N LYS A 109 1.73 -12.79 0.00
CA LYS A 109 2.97 -13.28 0.60
C LYS A 109 4.02 -12.19 0.81
N SER A 110 4.14 -11.26 -0.15
CA SER A 110 5.21 -10.26 -0.12
C SER A 110 4.77 -8.92 0.45
N ASP A 111 3.50 -8.55 0.27
CA ASP A 111 3.01 -7.24 0.70
C ASP A 111 2.26 -7.31 2.02
N ILE A 112 1.37 -8.26 2.14
CA ILE A 112 0.41 -8.28 3.25
C ILE A 112 0.95 -9.02 4.46
N LEU A 113 1.34 -10.25 4.27
CA LEU A 113 1.71 -11.13 5.38
C LEU A 113 2.88 -10.60 6.21
N PRO A 114 3.98 -10.11 5.61
CA PRO A 114 5.09 -9.59 6.41
C PRO A 114 4.69 -8.42 7.31
N VAL A 115 3.85 -7.53 6.80
CA VAL A 115 3.41 -6.35 7.56
C VAL A 115 2.49 -6.77 8.70
N VAL A 116 1.57 -7.68 8.43
CA VAL A 116 0.63 -8.17 9.45
C VAL A 116 1.36 -8.96 10.54
N ASN A 117 2.37 -9.72 10.16
CA ASN A 117 3.20 -10.44 11.13
C ASN A 117 3.95 -9.50 12.09
N LEU A 118 4.23 -8.28 11.63
CA LEU A 118 4.87 -7.26 12.46
C LEU A 118 3.88 -6.46 13.32
N GLY A 119 2.58 -6.68 13.13
CA GLY A 119 1.54 -5.99 13.89
C GLY A 119 0.78 -4.94 13.10
N GLY A 120 1.05 -4.80 11.80
CA GLY A 120 0.35 -3.85 10.95
C GLY A 120 -0.93 -4.41 10.35
N TYR A 121 -1.52 -3.64 9.46
CA TYR A 121 -2.76 -3.99 8.77
C TYR A 121 -2.50 -4.20 7.29
N GLY A 122 -3.30 -5.04 6.66
CA GLY A 122 -3.17 -5.32 5.23
C GLY A 122 -4.50 -5.21 4.50
N ILE A 123 -4.46 -4.56 3.35
CA ILE A 123 -5.57 -4.57 2.41
C ILE A 123 -5.06 -5.23 1.14
N TYR A 124 -5.58 -6.41 0.89
CA TYR A 124 -5.16 -7.25 -0.22
C TYR A 124 -6.04 -6.98 -1.43
N ILE A 125 -5.42 -6.64 -2.55
CA ILE A 125 -6.11 -6.45 -3.83
C ILE A 125 -5.51 -7.45 -4.81
N PRO A 126 -6.11 -8.64 -4.96
CA PRO A 126 -5.53 -9.67 -5.81
C PRO A 126 -5.61 -9.29 -7.29
N TYR A 127 -4.64 -9.75 -8.05
CA TYR A 127 -4.73 -9.67 -9.50
C TYR A 127 -5.78 -10.63 -10.01
N HIS A 128 -6.60 -10.14 -10.93
CA HIS A 128 -7.59 -10.97 -11.60
C HIS A 128 -7.03 -11.71 -12.80
N THR A 129 -5.72 -11.81 -12.94
CA THR A 129 -5.14 -12.63 -13.97
C THR A 129 -5.21 -14.09 -13.55
N THR A 130 -5.68 -14.90 -14.47
CA THR A 130 -5.92 -16.32 -14.29
C THR A 130 -4.68 -17.18 -14.07
N TRP A 131 -3.55 -16.55 -13.97
CA TRP A 131 -2.26 -17.20 -13.78
C TRP A 131 -1.86 -17.12 -12.33
N ALA A 132 -1.29 -18.17 -11.86
CA ALA A 132 -0.67 -18.19 -10.57
C ALA A 132 -1.63 -17.76 -9.47
N HIS A 133 -2.60 -18.57 -9.32
CA HIS A 133 -3.37 -18.56 -8.11
C HIS A 133 -2.43 -18.76 -6.94
N GLU A 134 -2.07 -17.67 -6.31
CA GLU A 134 -1.89 -17.80 -4.90
C GLU A 134 -3.29 -18.14 -4.38
N VAL A 135 -3.64 -19.39 -4.42
CA VAL A 135 -4.78 -19.86 -3.67
C VAL A 135 -4.36 -19.77 -2.23
N VAL A 136 -4.41 -18.57 -1.72
CA VAL A 136 -4.26 -18.38 -0.32
C VAL A 136 -5.65 -18.56 0.23
N ASP A 137 -5.84 -19.61 1.00
CA ASP A 137 -6.96 -19.66 1.90
C ASP A 137 -6.81 -18.46 2.81
N LEU A 138 -7.52 -17.40 2.47
CA LEU A 138 -7.61 -16.24 3.33
C LEU A 138 -8.33 -16.67 4.58
N VAL A 139 -7.55 -17.07 5.56
CA VAL A 139 -8.03 -17.19 6.91
C VAL A 139 -8.51 -15.81 7.30
N GLU A 140 -9.76 -15.69 7.73
CA GLU A 140 -10.26 -14.45 8.29
C GLU A 140 -9.29 -13.96 9.34
N HIS A 141 -8.66 -12.85 9.08
CA HIS A 141 -7.74 -12.24 10.01
C HIS A 141 -8.25 -10.83 10.31
N GLU A 142 -8.28 -10.48 11.59
CA GLU A 142 -8.80 -9.17 12.01
C GLU A 142 -8.10 -7.98 11.36
N ARG A 143 -6.84 -8.17 10.99
CA ARG A 143 -6.01 -7.12 10.41
C ARG A 143 -5.80 -7.25 8.92
N ILE A 144 -6.54 -8.14 8.27
CA ILE A 144 -6.45 -8.34 6.82
C ILE A 144 -7.84 -8.24 6.22
N VAL A 145 -7.94 -7.43 5.16
CA VAL A 145 -9.17 -7.32 4.38
C VAL A 145 -8.81 -7.46 2.91
N GLU A 146 -9.65 -8.17 2.18
CA GLU A 146 -9.53 -8.26 0.74
C GLU A 146 -10.55 -7.35 0.08
N ILE A 147 -10.12 -6.59 -0.92
CA ILE A 147 -11.00 -5.81 -1.79
C ILE A 147 -10.67 -6.14 -3.24
N GLU A 148 -11.60 -5.88 -4.14
CA GLU A 148 -11.41 -6.22 -5.54
C GLU A 148 -10.64 -5.16 -6.31
N ARG A 149 -10.75 -3.91 -5.92
CA ARG A 149 -10.12 -2.79 -6.62
C ARG A 149 -9.89 -1.62 -5.67
N MET A 150 -9.01 -0.73 -6.09
CA MET A 150 -8.60 0.41 -5.27
C MET A 150 -9.77 1.32 -4.87
N GLY A 151 -10.80 1.42 -5.70
CA GLY A 151 -11.98 2.22 -5.39
C GLY A 151 -12.72 1.79 -4.14
N GLU A 152 -12.49 0.57 -3.66
CA GLU A 152 -13.12 0.05 -2.44
C GLU A 152 -12.28 0.29 -1.19
N ILE A 153 -11.24 1.13 -1.26
CA ILE A 153 -10.30 1.32 -0.16
C ILE A 153 -10.98 1.75 1.14
N ASP A 154 -11.95 2.64 1.06
CA ASP A 154 -12.65 3.10 2.26
C ASP A 154 -13.40 1.98 2.96
N LYS A 155 -14.05 1.14 2.17
CA LYS A 155 -14.75 -0.03 2.66
C LYS A 155 -13.77 -0.98 3.35
N GLY A 156 -12.59 -1.17 2.75
CA GLY A 156 -11.53 -1.99 3.32
C GLY A 156 -11.04 -1.45 4.65
N ILE A 157 -10.79 -0.15 4.72
CA ILE A 157 -10.32 0.49 5.96
C ILE A 157 -11.37 0.35 7.06
N MET A 158 -12.64 0.55 6.73
CA MET A 158 -13.71 0.38 7.71
C MET A 158 -13.79 -1.03 8.26
N LYS A 159 -13.58 -2.02 7.40
CA LYS A 159 -13.62 -3.43 7.82
C LYS A 159 -12.45 -3.81 8.72
N LEU A 160 -11.35 -3.09 8.66
CA LEU A 160 -10.20 -3.35 9.52
C LEU A 160 -10.46 -3.00 10.98
N LYS A 161 -11.48 -2.19 11.26
CA LYS A 161 -11.82 -1.78 12.63
C LYS A 161 -10.61 -1.26 13.40
N ILE A 162 -9.91 -0.33 12.77
CA ILE A 162 -8.70 0.23 13.36
C ILE A 162 -9.06 1.03 14.59
N GLU A 163 -8.47 0.67 15.73
CA GLU A 163 -8.64 1.43 16.96
C GLU A 163 -7.78 2.69 16.94
N ASN A 164 -8.41 3.80 17.23
CA ASN A 164 -7.72 5.08 17.35
C ASN A 164 -7.04 5.21 18.72
#